data_66a7402d05fbf6da9b3beb0105c2958f
#
_entry.id   66a7402d05fbf6da9b3beb0105c2958f
#
_cell.length_a   1.000
_cell.length_b   1.000
_cell.length_c   1.000
_cell.angle_alpha   90.00
_cell.angle_beta   90.00
_cell.angle_gamma   90.00
#
_symmetry.space_group_name_H-M   'P 1'
#
loop_
_entity.id
_entity.type
_entity.pdbx_description
1 polymer ?
#
loop_
_entity_poly.entity_id
_entity_poly.type
_entity_poly.pdbx_seq_one_letter_code
_entity_poly.pdbx_strand_id
1 'polypeptide(L)'
;MSGIEGKAILTEAEIRAAEARVPDLFGLMEKAGAAVARMVSMRWPKRSFVVLAGPGNNGGDGLVAARHLLEADMLEGVVLFQPLSAYRGEAARAARLFAGPVASWQEAEPLLAHEPVIIDALFGIGLARMIEGEYRAAIERINGSSLPVLAVDIASGIQSDTGRVMGCAIEADATMTFSALKPGHILYPGRQHAGETIIADVGLHVPAPKVRVNGPPRLSRPAPTAHKYERGYAMVLSSAHMPGAAALAAKAARRMGA
;
A
#
# COMPACT_ATOMS: atom_id res chain seq x y z
N MET A 1 -5.03 12.08 -5.81
CA MET A 1 -3.98 11.40 -6.61
C MET A 1 -2.71 12.26 -6.78
N SER A 2 -2.62 13.39 -6.11
CA SER A 2 -1.40 14.21 -6.11
C SER A 2 -0.33 13.54 -5.26
N GLY A 3 0.84 13.28 -5.84
CA GLY A 3 2.04 12.79 -5.13
C GLY A 3 2.59 11.46 -5.59
N ILE A 4 1.86 10.67 -6.40
CA ILE A 4 2.36 9.39 -6.92
C ILE A 4 2.69 9.40 -8.43
N GLU A 5 2.43 10.51 -9.13
CA GLU A 5 2.75 10.65 -10.56
C GLU A 5 4.25 10.46 -10.82
N GLY A 6 4.56 9.71 -11.86
CA GLY A 6 5.93 9.37 -12.23
C GLY A 6 6.62 8.34 -11.32
N LYS A 7 5.98 7.93 -10.23
CA LYS A 7 6.54 6.92 -9.32
C LYS A 7 6.61 5.55 -9.98
N ALA A 8 7.63 4.78 -9.60
CA ALA A 8 7.85 3.42 -10.08
C ALA A 8 6.74 2.48 -9.60
N ILE A 9 6.36 1.54 -10.46
CA ILE A 9 5.50 0.40 -10.11
C ILE A 9 6.34 -0.85 -10.34
N LEU A 10 6.49 -1.67 -9.31
CA LEU A 10 7.25 -2.92 -9.35
C LEU A 10 6.35 -4.10 -8.99
N THR A 11 6.51 -5.20 -9.71
CA THR A 11 5.92 -6.49 -9.36
C THR A 11 6.59 -7.10 -8.14
N GLU A 12 5.93 -8.10 -7.51
CA GLU A 12 6.54 -8.88 -6.42
C GLU A 12 7.90 -9.44 -6.82
N ALA A 13 8.01 -10.01 -8.01
CA ALA A 13 9.27 -10.58 -8.51
C ALA A 13 10.39 -9.52 -8.64
N GLU A 14 10.07 -8.32 -9.11
CA GLU A 14 11.04 -7.22 -9.24
C GLU A 14 11.49 -6.68 -7.87
N ILE A 15 10.57 -6.62 -6.89
CA ILE A 15 10.90 -6.23 -5.51
C ILE A 15 11.81 -7.28 -4.89
N ARG A 16 11.45 -8.57 -4.94
CA ARG A 16 12.31 -9.66 -4.42
C ARG A 16 13.69 -9.70 -5.07
N ALA A 17 13.78 -9.43 -6.36
CA ALA A 17 15.06 -9.35 -7.06
C ALA A 17 15.90 -8.14 -6.61
N ALA A 18 15.27 -7.04 -6.22
CA ALA A 18 15.96 -5.89 -5.63
C ALA A 18 16.43 -6.19 -4.21
N GLU A 19 15.58 -6.79 -3.38
CA GLU A 19 15.89 -7.21 -2.00
C GLU A 19 17.03 -8.22 -1.96
N ALA A 20 17.07 -9.18 -2.88
CA ALA A 20 18.14 -10.17 -2.96
C ALA A 20 19.55 -9.60 -3.16
N ARG A 21 19.66 -8.33 -3.54
CA ARG A 21 20.94 -7.62 -3.69
C ARG A 21 21.33 -6.82 -2.45
N VAL A 22 20.46 -6.79 -1.44
CA VAL A 22 20.71 -6.03 -0.21
C VAL A 22 21.43 -6.93 0.80
N PRO A 23 22.61 -6.53 1.28
CA PRO A 23 23.38 -7.34 2.24
C PRO A 23 22.75 -7.35 3.64
N ASP A 24 21.99 -6.34 4.01
CA ASP A 24 21.33 -6.21 5.31
C ASP A 24 19.80 -6.00 5.12
N LEU A 25 19.08 -7.10 4.94
CA LEU A 25 17.62 -7.08 4.82
C LEU A 25 16.94 -6.66 6.12
N PHE A 26 17.52 -6.99 7.27
CA PHE A 26 16.98 -6.55 8.54
C PHE A 26 17.07 -5.03 8.69
N GLY A 27 18.15 -4.42 8.23
CA GLY A 27 18.28 -2.96 8.20
C GLY A 27 17.22 -2.27 7.32
N LEU A 28 16.75 -2.93 6.24
CA LEU A 28 15.57 -2.44 5.49
C LEU A 28 14.29 -2.53 6.33
N MET A 29 14.06 -3.67 6.98
CA MET A 29 12.90 -3.88 7.87
C MET A 29 12.88 -2.86 9.03
N GLU A 30 14.03 -2.58 9.64
CA GLU A 30 14.16 -1.54 10.67
C GLU A 30 13.73 -0.16 10.16
N LYS A 31 14.18 0.22 8.96
CA LYS A 31 13.80 1.49 8.34
C LYS A 31 12.31 1.52 7.98
N ALA A 32 11.75 0.41 7.50
CA ALA A 32 10.34 0.28 7.17
C ALA A 32 9.45 0.46 8.40
N GLY A 33 9.68 -0.31 9.46
CA GLY A 33 8.93 -0.21 10.70
C GLY A 33 9.08 1.15 11.39
N ALA A 34 10.29 1.71 11.42
CA ALA A 34 10.53 3.07 11.94
C ALA A 34 9.78 4.14 11.14
N ALA A 35 9.69 3.99 9.80
CA ALA A 35 8.92 4.91 8.95
C ALA A 35 7.41 4.81 9.25
N VAL A 36 6.89 3.58 9.43
CA VAL A 36 5.50 3.34 9.83
C VAL A 36 5.22 4.01 11.17
N ALA A 37 5.99 3.73 12.21
CA ALA A 37 5.80 4.30 13.55
C ALA A 37 5.79 5.83 13.52
N ARG A 38 6.77 6.45 12.87
CA ARG A 38 6.84 7.90 12.70
C ARG A 38 5.62 8.47 12.00
N MET A 39 5.19 7.84 10.90
CA MET A 39 4.06 8.34 10.11
C MET A 39 2.76 8.28 10.90
N VAL A 40 2.48 7.16 11.59
CA VAL A 40 1.24 7.03 12.37
C VAL A 40 1.22 7.99 13.55
N SER A 41 2.36 8.18 14.24
CA SER A 41 2.47 9.15 15.33
C SER A 41 2.24 10.60 14.87
N MET A 42 2.68 10.95 13.66
CA MET A 42 2.43 12.28 13.08
C MET A 42 0.98 12.45 12.62
N ARG A 43 0.37 11.40 12.05
CA ARG A 43 -0.99 11.45 11.50
C ARG A 43 -2.06 11.42 12.58
N TRP A 44 -1.82 10.65 13.66
CA TRP A 44 -2.76 10.46 14.77
C TRP A 44 -2.07 10.70 16.13
N PRO A 45 -1.59 11.92 16.40
CA PRO A 45 -0.67 12.21 17.53
C PRO A 45 -1.27 12.02 18.92
N LYS A 46 -2.58 11.85 19.03
CA LYS A 46 -3.31 11.67 20.30
C LYS A 46 -3.95 10.28 20.44
N ARG A 47 -3.58 9.35 19.57
CA ARG A 47 -4.15 8.01 19.54
C ARG A 47 -3.10 6.99 19.98
N SER A 48 -3.56 5.93 20.58
CA SER A 48 -2.79 4.71 20.75
C SER A 48 -2.89 3.80 19.53
N PHE A 49 -2.03 2.79 19.47
CA PHE A 49 -1.90 1.93 18.30
C PHE A 49 -1.99 0.45 18.68
N VAL A 50 -2.68 -0.33 17.86
CA VAL A 50 -2.67 -1.78 17.89
C VAL A 50 -2.12 -2.28 16.55
N VAL A 51 -1.15 -3.19 16.60
CA VAL A 51 -0.55 -3.80 15.41
C VAL A 51 -1.14 -5.20 15.23
N LEU A 52 -1.69 -5.48 14.05
CA LEU A 52 -2.08 -6.83 13.65
C LEU A 52 -0.90 -7.44 12.87
N ALA A 53 -0.15 -8.34 13.50
CA ALA A 53 1.06 -8.90 12.92
C ALA A 53 0.84 -10.31 12.34
N GLY A 54 1.02 -10.45 11.03
CA GLY A 54 0.98 -11.72 10.30
C GLY A 54 2.32 -12.47 10.34
N PRO A 55 2.39 -13.68 9.76
CA PRO A 55 3.51 -14.59 9.92
C PRO A 55 4.77 -14.27 9.10
N GLY A 56 4.66 -13.34 8.14
CA GLY A 56 5.73 -13.02 7.18
C GLY A 56 6.53 -11.76 7.51
N ASN A 57 7.31 -11.30 6.54
CA ASN A 57 8.12 -10.08 6.68
C ASN A 57 7.25 -8.83 6.94
N ASN A 58 6.03 -8.76 6.38
CA ASN A 58 5.10 -7.67 6.68
C ASN A 58 4.77 -7.60 8.18
N GLY A 59 4.54 -8.76 8.82
CA GLY A 59 4.41 -8.84 10.28
C GLY A 59 5.69 -8.44 11.00
N GLY A 60 6.86 -8.74 10.41
CA GLY A 60 8.16 -8.27 10.89
C GLY A 60 8.27 -6.75 10.88
N ASP A 61 7.88 -6.09 9.79
CA ASP A 61 7.81 -4.63 9.70
C ASP A 61 6.85 -4.05 10.76
N GLY A 62 5.70 -4.72 10.97
CA GLY A 62 4.74 -4.40 12.03
C GLY A 62 5.34 -4.53 13.44
N LEU A 63 6.10 -5.59 13.72
CA LEU A 63 6.78 -5.77 15.01
C LEU A 63 7.86 -4.72 15.27
N VAL A 64 8.60 -4.32 14.24
CA VAL A 64 9.55 -3.20 14.35
C VAL A 64 8.80 -1.90 14.63
N ALA A 65 7.71 -1.62 13.91
CA ALA A 65 6.88 -0.44 14.19
C ALA A 65 6.32 -0.46 15.62
N ALA A 66 5.82 -1.61 16.07
CA ALA A 66 5.34 -1.80 17.44
C ALA A 66 6.42 -1.50 18.48
N ARG A 67 7.67 -1.92 18.26
CA ARG A 67 8.79 -1.63 19.16
C ARG A 67 9.03 -0.11 19.29
N HIS A 68 9.06 0.61 18.17
CA HIS A 68 9.21 2.08 18.18
C HIS A 68 8.03 2.80 18.85
N LEU A 69 6.80 2.29 18.66
CA LEU A 69 5.61 2.84 19.31
C LEU A 69 5.59 2.55 20.82
N LEU A 70 6.12 1.38 21.22
CA LEU A 70 6.30 1.04 22.65
C LEU A 70 7.31 1.98 23.32
N GLU A 71 8.44 2.24 22.67
CA GLU A 71 9.46 3.19 23.15
C GLU A 71 8.90 4.63 23.26
N ALA A 72 7.88 4.97 22.48
CA ALA A 72 7.19 6.27 22.51
C ALA A 72 5.94 6.31 23.42
N ASP A 73 5.66 5.25 24.16
CA ASP A 73 4.47 5.10 25.02
C ASP A 73 3.14 5.29 24.28
N MET A 74 3.09 4.78 23.03
CA MET A 74 1.92 4.90 22.16
C MET A 74 1.31 3.53 21.76
N LEU A 75 1.90 2.41 22.16
CA LEU A 75 1.46 1.06 21.81
C LEU A 75 0.51 0.49 22.86
N GLU A 76 -0.70 0.09 22.45
CA GLU A 76 -1.59 -0.75 23.28
C GLU A 76 -1.13 -2.21 23.29
N GLY A 77 -0.77 -2.74 22.12
CA GLY A 77 -0.30 -4.11 21.99
C GLY A 77 -0.21 -4.59 20.55
N VAL A 78 0.29 -5.80 20.41
CA VAL A 78 0.36 -6.53 19.13
C VAL A 78 -0.56 -7.73 19.17
N VAL A 79 -1.44 -7.83 18.20
CA VAL A 79 -2.30 -8.99 17.99
C VAL A 79 -1.58 -9.97 17.07
N LEU A 80 -1.37 -11.18 17.56
CA LEU A 80 -0.65 -12.26 16.89
C LEU A 80 -1.62 -13.35 16.45
N PHE A 81 -1.40 -13.89 15.25
CA PHE A 81 -2.12 -15.04 14.69
C PHE A 81 -1.28 -16.33 14.75
N GLN A 82 -0.07 -16.23 15.27
CA GLN A 82 0.83 -17.33 15.61
C GLN A 82 1.82 -16.85 16.70
N PRO A 83 2.40 -17.75 17.47
CA PRO A 83 3.36 -17.35 18.49
C PRO A 83 4.63 -16.73 17.88
N LEU A 84 5.26 -15.80 18.58
CA LEU A 84 6.51 -15.13 18.13
C LEU A 84 7.62 -16.12 17.75
N SER A 85 7.67 -17.30 18.38
CA SER A 85 8.61 -18.36 18.06
C SER A 85 8.41 -19.00 16.67
N ALA A 86 7.27 -18.80 16.05
CA ALA A 86 6.95 -19.33 14.72
C ALA A 86 7.48 -18.45 13.57
N TYR A 87 7.86 -17.21 13.85
CA TYR A 87 8.43 -16.33 12.83
C TYR A 87 9.76 -16.86 12.28
N ARG A 88 10.10 -16.51 11.04
CA ARG A 88 11.30 -16.98 10.35
C ARG A 88 12.06 -15.81 9.72
N GLY A 89 13.33 -16.03 9.37
CA GLY A 89 14.16 -15.02 8.71
C GLY A 89 14.27 -13.72 9.51
N GLU A 90 14.15 -12.60 8.81
CA GLU A 90 14.24 -11.25 9.39
C GLU A 90 13.09 -10.96 10.35
N ALA A 91 11.89 -11.46 10.05
CA ALA A 91 10.75 -11.34 10.95
C ALA A 91 10.98 -12.05 12.30
N ALA A 92 11.73 -13.16 12.32
CA ALA A 92 12.14 -13.82 13.58
C ALA A 92 13.11 -12.96 14.39
N ARG A 93 13.95 -12.16 13.73
CA ARG A 93 14.82 -11.20 14.42
C ARG A 93 13.99 -10.06 15.03
N ALA A 94 13.03 -9.51 14.29
CA ALA A 94 12.08 -8.52 14.82
C ALA A 94 11.30 -9.07 16.01
N ALA A 95 10.79 -10.31 15.91
CA ALA A 95 10.06 -10.98 16.98
C ALA A 95 10.89 -11.17 18.26
N ARG A 96 12.18 -11.48 18.14
CA ARG A 96 13.09 -11.59 19.32
C ARG A 96 13.38 -10.25 19.99
N LEU A 97 13.37 -9.17 19.23
CA LEU A 97 13.63 -7.81 19.74
C LEU A 97 12.39 -7.13 20.31
N PHE A 98 11.21 -7.66 20.02
CA PHE A 98 9.96 -7.12 20.55
C PHE A 98 9.69 -7.68 21.96
N ALA A 99 9.55 -6.79 22.93
CA ALA A 99 9.29 -7.14 24.33
C ALA A 99 8.00 -6.48 24.88
N GLY A 100 7.12 -6.01 24.00
CA GLY A 100 5.87 -5.36 24.38
C GLY A 100 4.72 -6.35 24.60
N PRO A 101 3.53 -5.83 24.93
CA PRO A 101 2.33 -6.63 25.16
C PRO A 101 1.88 -7.32 23.87
N VAL A 102 1.49 -8.59 23.99
CA VAL A 102 0.94 -9.40 22.91
C VAL A 102 -0.38 -10.04 23.33
N ALA A 103 -1.29 -10.20 22.39
CA ALA A 103 -2.53 -10.93 22.55
C ALA A 103 -2.76 -11.83 21.33
N SER A 104 -3.50 -12.93 21.50
CA SER A 104 -4.09 -13.65 20.37
C SER A 104 -5.27 -12.85 19.81
N TRP A 105 -5.75 -13.22 18.61
CA TRP A 105 -6.95 -12.59 18.06
C TRP A 105 -8.17 -12.75 18.98
N GLN A 106 -8.32 -13.91 19.63
CA GLN A 106 -9.40 -14.18 20.57
C GLN A 106 -9.37 -13.30 21.83
N GLU A 107 -8.20 -12.78 22.16
CA GLU A 107 -7.96 -11.92 23.32
C GLU A 107 -7.83 -10.44 22.95
N ALA A 108 -8.07 -10.06 21.69
CA ALA A 108 -7.81 -8.71 21.19
C ALA A 108 -8.84 -7.66 21.61
N GLU A 109 -10.06 -8.06 22.01
CA GLU A 109 -11.15 -7.11 22.27
C GLU A 109 -10.81 -6.03 23.31
N PRO A 110 -10.10 -6.31 24.42
CA PRO A 110 -9.68 -5.25 25.36
C PRO A 110 -8.76 -4.21 24.71
N LEU A 111 -7.87 -4.61 23.79
CA LEU A 111 -6.97 -3.69 23.08
C LEU A 111 -7.75 -2.80 22.10
N LEU A 112 -8.82 -3.32 21.50
CA LEU A 112 -9.67 -2.58 20.56
C LEU A 112 -10.66 -1.63 21.25
N ALA A 113 -11.00 -1.88 22.50
CA ALA A 113 -11.96 -1.10 23.27
C ALA A 113 -11.52 0.36 23.52
N HIS A 114 -10.21 0.66 23.48
CA HIS A 114 -9.68 2.01 23.62
C HIS A 114 -9.69 2.82 22.31
N GLU A 115 -10.39 2.31 21.30
CA GLU A 115 -10.50 2.93 19.96
C GLU A 115 -9.11 3.29 19.34
N PRO A 116 -8.15 2.35 19.32
CA PRO A 116 -6.82 2.62 18.79
C PRO A 116 -6.85 2.86 17.27
N VAL A 117 -5.74 3.31 16.72
CA VAL A 117 -5.47 3.19 15.29
C VAL A 117 -4.92 1.78 15.03
N ILE A 118 -5.45 1.11 14.02
CA ILE A 118 -4.99 -0.22 13.63
C ILE A 118 -3.84 -0.08 12.63
N ILE A 119 -2.76 -0.81 12.89
CA ILE A 119 -1.67 -1.00 11.93
C ILE A 119 -1.82 -2.41 11.37
N ASP A 120 -2.30 -2.50 10.14
CA ASP A 120 -2.45 -3.74 9.40
C ASP A 120 -1.12 -4.19 8.82
N ALA A 121 -0.50 -5.16 9.47
CA ALA A 121 0.71 -5.84 9.05
C ALA A 121 0.50 -7.36 8.90
N LEU A 122 -0.72 -7.81 8.52
CA LEU A 122 -1.04 -9.23 8.38
C LEU A 122 -0.36 -9.84 7.16
N PHE A 123 -0.58 -9.29 5.97
CA PHE A 123 -0.08 -9.83 4.72
C PHE A 123 0.47 -8.71 3.83
N GLY A 124 1.67 -8.91 3.27
CA GLY A 124 2.29 -8.05 2.27
C GLY A 124 2.23 -8.65 0.87
N ILE A 125 3.24 -8.37 0.06
CA ILE A 125 3.30 -8.74 -1.38
C ILE A 125 3.21 -10.23 -1.66
N GLY A 126 3.58 -11.10 -0.71
CA GLY A 126 3.61 -12.56 -0.89
C GLY A 126 2.26 -13.27 -0.71
N LEU A 127 1.13 -12.57 -0.70
CA LEU A 127 -0.18 -13.21 -0.54
C LEU A 127 -0.59 -13.95 -1.81
N ALA A 128 -0.59 -15.29 -1.73
CA ALA A 128 -0.89 -16.17 -2.87
C ALA A 128 -2.12 -17.06 -2.67
N ARG A 129 -2.80 -17.01 -1.51
CA ARG A 129 -3.95 -17.85 -1.17
C ARG A 129 -5.12 -17.02 -0.64
N MET A 130 -6.32 -17.59 -0.72
CA MET A 130 -7.51 -16.96 -0.14
C MET A 130 -7.36 -16.82 1.38
N ILE A 131 -7.85 -15.72 1.90
CA ILE A 131 -7.88 -15.47 3.35
C ILE A 131 -9.14 -16.10 3.93
N GLU A 132 -8.95 -16.95 4.93
CA GLU A 132 -9.99 -17.71 5.60
C GLU A 132 -9.76 -17.72 7.11
N GLY A 133 -10.70 -18.32 7.87
CA GLY A 133 -10.57 -18.54 9.32
C GLY A 133 -10.41 -17.24 10.12
N GLU A 134 -9.51 -17.25 11.09
CA GLU A 134 -9.28 -16.12 12.01
C GLU A 134 -8.84 -14.83 11.32
N TYR A 135 -8.01 -14.91 10.29
CA TYR A 135 -7.61 -13.75 9.52
C TYR A 135 -8.80 -13.07 8.85
N ARG A 136 -9.73 -13.88 8.30
CA ARG A 136 -10.96 -13.35 7.70
C ARG A 136 -11.83 -12.68 8.77
N ALA A 137 -12.04 -13.34 9.90
CA ALA A 137 -12.82 -12.80 11.01
C ALA A 137 -12.22 -11.47 11.51
N ALA A 138 -10.90 -11.38 11.61
CA ALA A 138 -10.20 -10.17 12.01
C ALA A 138 -10.42 -9.03 11.00
N ILE A 139 -10.22 -9.28 9.72
CA ILE A 139 -10.41 -8.29 8.66
C ILE A 139 -11.87 -7.79 8.64
N GLU A 140 -12.84 -8.70 8.68
CA GLU A 140 -14.27 -8.34 8.68
C GLU A 140 -14.65 -7.55 9.95
N ARG A 141 -14.09 -7.90 11.12
CA ARG A 141 -14.33 -7.18 12.39
C ARG A 141 -13.73 -5.76 12.33
N ILE A 142 -12.52 -5.60 11.79
CA ILE A 142 -11.88 -4.28 11.68
C ILE A 142 -12.61 -3.42 10.65
N ASN A 143 -12.95 -3.94 9.48
CA ASN A 143 -13.72 -3.20 8.46
C ASN A 143 -15.11 -2.80 8.95
N GLY A 144 -15.74 -3.61 9.81
CA GLY A 144 -17.02 -3.30 10.45
C GLY A 144 -16.91 -2.32 11.62
N SER A 145 -15.71 -1.88 11.99
CA SER A 145 -15.48 -0.88 13.02
C SER A 145 -15.30 0.52 12.40
N SER A 146 -15.28 1.56 13.24
CA SER A 146 -14.91 2.92 12.85
C SER A 146 -13.44 3.24 13.18
N LEU A 147 -12.63 2.23 13.47
CA LEU A 147 -11.22 2.42 13.81
C LEU A 147 -10.42 2.83 12.58
N PRO A 148 -9.58 3.87 12.68
CA PRO A 148 -8.69 4.21 11.58
C PRO A 148 -7.67 3.10 11.32
N VAL A 149 -7.37 2.83 10.05
CA VAL A 149 -6.46 1.77 9.64
C VAL A 149 -5.32 2.31 8.77
N LEU A 150 -4.09 2.01 9.17
CA LEU A 150 -2.91 2.10 8.30
C LEU A 150 -2.51 0.71 7.84
N ALA A 151 -2.46 0.47 6.54
CA ALA A 151 -1.88 -0.74 5.98
C ALA A 151 -0.37 -0.59 5.75
N VAL A 152 0.38 -1.60 6.18
CA VAL A 152 1.83 -1.72 5.95
C VAL A 152 2.06 -2.41 4.62
N ASP A 153 2.80 -1.79 3.75
CA ASP A 153 3.18 -2.22 2.41
C ASP A 153 2.02 -2.32 1.41
N ILE A 154 1.00 -3.10 1.68
CA ILE A 154 -0.25 -3.21 0.90
C ILE A 154 -1.37 -3.64 1.83
N ALA A 155 -2.60 -3.20 1.59
CA ALA A 155 -3.76 -3.61 2.38
C ALA A 155 -3.88 -5.14 2.38
N SER A 156 -3.92 -5.74 3.57
CA SER A 156 -4.00 -7.19 3.71
C SER A 156 -5.23 -7.73 3.02
N GLY A 157 -5.02 -8.75 2.19
CA GLY A 157 -6.07 -9.32 1.34
C GLY A 157 -5.98 -8.91 -0.13
N ILE A 158 -5.15 -7.94 -0.47
CA ILE A 158 -4.91 -7.54 -1.86
C ILE A 158 -3.70 -8.30 -2.42
N GLN A 159 -3.89 -8.97 -3.55
CA GLN A 159 -2.80 -9.57 -4.30
C GLN A 159 -2.01 -8.47 -5.02
N SER A 160 -0.71 -8.39 -4.76
CA SER A 160 0.13 -7.24 -5.09
C SER A 160 0.24 -6.97 -6.60
N ASP A 161 0.32 -7.98 -7.43
CA ASP A 161 0.55 -7.84 -8.88
C ASP A 161 -0.74 -7.64 -9.69
N THR A 162 -1.90 -8.01 -9.16
CA THR A 162 -3.17 -7.97 -9.89
C THR A 162 -4.21 -7.03 -9.29
N GLY A 163 -4.05 -6.64 -8.03
CA GLY A 163 -5.06 -5.87 -7.29
C GLY A 163 -6.32 -6.65 -6.93
N ARG A 164 -6.32 -7.98 -7.10
CA ARG A 164 -7.47 -8.82 -6.73
C ARG A 164 -7.62 -8.94 -5.23
N VAL A 165 -8.86 -8.98 -4.75
CA VAL A 165 -9.19 -9.33 -3.37
C VAL A 165 -9.11 -10.86 -3.21
N MET A 166 -8.31 -11.30 -2.26
CA MET A 166 -8.08 -12.71 -1.96
C MET A 166 -9.02 -13.19 -0.83
N GLY A 167 -10.30 -13.23 -1.11
CA GLY A 167 -11.37 -13.63 -0.18
C GLY A 167 -11.98 -12.45 0.56
N CYS A 168 -11.19 -11.73 1.31
CA CYS A 168 -11.53 -10.44 1.94
C CYS A 168 -10.27 -9.56 1.96
N ALA A 169 -10.44 -8.26 2.19
CA ALA A 169 -9.31 -7.33 2.30
C ALA A 169 -9.62 -6.21 3.30
N ILE A 170 -8.61 -5.71 3.95
CA ILE A 170 -8.68 -4.50 4.80
C ILE A 170 -9.09 -3.29 3.94
N GLU A 171 -9.92 -2.42 4.51
CA GLU A 171 -10.26 -1.10 4.00
C GLU A 171 -9.42 -0.06 4.75
N ALA A 172 -8.27 0.30 4.21
CA ALA A 172 -7.34 1.20 4.88
C ALA A 172 -7.67 2.68 4.60
N ASP A 173 -7.48 3.56 5.62
CA ASP A 173 -7.49 5.02 5.46
C ASP A 173 -6.21 5.51 4.77
N ALA A 174 -5.13 4.79 5.02
CA ALA A 174 -3.85 5.03 4.36
C ALA A 174 -3.06 3.72 4.23
N THR A 175 -2.19 3.67 3.22
CA THR A 175 -1.23 2.58 3.03
C THR A 175 0.17 3.18 2.90
N MET A 176 1.10 2.72 3.74
CA MET A 176 2.51 3.06 3.58
C MET A 176 3.22 1.92 2.88
N THR A 177 3.69 2.19 1.66
CA THR A 177 4.47 1.24 0.87
C THR A 177 5.93 1.67 0.79
N PHE A 178 6.84 0.73 0.52
CA PHE A 178 8.27 0.96 0.59
C PHE A 178 8.92 1.02 -0.80
N SER A 179 9.70 2.07 -1.02
CA SER A 179 10.54 2.35 -2.19
C SER A 179 9.80 2.45 -3.53
N ALA A 180 8.77 1.63 -3.80
CA ALA A 180 8.00 1.63 -5.03
C ALA A 180 6.54 1.21 -4.77
N LEU A 181 5.65 1.64 -5.66
CA LEU A 181 4.27 1.14 -5.73
C LEU A 181 4.27 -0.30 -6.25
N LYS A 182 3.21 -1.04 -5.90
CA LYS A 182 2.86 -2.32 -6.50
C LYS A 182 1.66 -2.11 -7.44
N PRO A 183 1.46 -2.97 -8.44
CA PRO A 183 0.26 -2.91 -9.29
C PRO A 183 -1.04 -2.84 -8.49
N GLY A 184 -1.14 -3.57 -7.37
CA GLY A 184 -2.31 -3.59 -6.49
C GLY A 184 -2.70 -2.25 -5.87
N HIS A 185 -1.77 -1.28 -5.77
CA HIS A 185 -2.09 0.09 -5.34
C HIS A 185 -2.80 0.92 -6.41
N ILE A 186 -2.75 0.49 -7.67
CA ILE A 186 -3.24 1.23 -8.83
C ILE A 186 -4.43 0.53 -9.49
N LEU A 187 -4.38 -0.80 -9.54
CA LEU A 187 -5.41 -1.62 -10.18
C LEU A 187 -6.62 -1.81 -9.24
N TYR A 188 -7.82 -1.76 -9.82
CA TYR A 188 -9.04 -2.10 -9.12
C TYR A 188 -9.23 -3.62 -9.04
N PRO A 189 -9.82 -4.16 -7.94
CA PRO A 189 -10.37 -3.44 -6.78
C PRO A 189 -9.31 -2.98 -5.74
N GLY A 190 -8.07 -3.44 -5.79
CA GLY A 190 -7.04 -3.17 -4.77
C GLY A 190 -6.89 -1.69 -4.42
N ARG A 191 -6.98 -0.81 -5.43
CA ARG A 191 -6.91 0.63 -5.21
C ARG A 191 -7.99 1.16 -4.25
N GLN A 192 -9.19 0.57 -4.22
CA GLN A 192 -10.26 1.01 -3.31
C GLN A 192 -9.91 0.73 -1.85
N HIS A 193 -9.08 -0.28 -1.60
CA HIS A 193 -8.67 -0.73 -0.28
C HIS A 193 -7.44 0.01 0.27
N ALA A 194 -6.72 0.74 -0.59
CA ALA A 194 -5.43 1.34 -0.21
C ALA A 194 -5.54 2.67 0.56
N GLY A 195 -6.67 3.36 0.49
CA GLY A 195 -6.80 4.72 1.00
C GLY A 195 -5.79 5.69 0.38
N GLU A 196 -5.20 6.56 1.19
CA GLU A 196 -4.08 7.41 0.79
C GLU A 196 -2.80 6.59 0.72
N THR A 197 -2.19 6.50 -0.45
CA THR A 197 -0.95 5.73 -0.62
C THR A 197 0.28 6.62 -0.45
N ILE A 198 1.14 6.26 0.50
CA ILE A 198 2.36 6.97 0.88
C ILE A 198 3.56 6.08 0.57
N ILE A 199 4.58 6.61 -0.11
CA ILE A 199 5.79 5.87 -0.44
C ILE A 199 6.92 6.33 0.49
N ALA A 200 7.41 5.42 1.33
CA ALA A 200 8.58 5.65 2.15
C ALA A 200 9.84 5.13 1.45
N ASP A 201 10.88 5.96 1.41
CA ASP A 201 12.20 5.50 0.97
C ASP A 201 12.91 4.83 2.15
N VAL A 202 13.13 3.53 2.02
CA VAL A 202 13.87 2.71 3.01
C VAL A 202 15.30 2.41 2.56
N GLY A 203 15.70 2.95 1.41
CA GLY A 203 17.03 2.75 0.84
C GLY A 203 17.15 1.49 -0.02
N LEU A 204 16.03 0.87 -0.44
CA LEU A 204 16.05 -0.18 -1.45
C LEU A 204 16.35 0.42 -2.81
N HIS A 205 17.44 -0.03 -3.44
CA HIS A 205 17.77 0.40 -4.80
C HIS A 205 16.76 -0.15 -5.80
N VAL A 206 15.88 0.74 -6.29
CA VAL A 206 14.90 0.41 -7.33
C VAL A 206 15.57 0.52 -8.69
N PRO A 207 15.72 -0.58 -9.45
CA PRO A 207 16.26 -0.52 -10.80
C PRO A 207 15.35 0.33 -11.70
N ALA A 208 15.83 0.73 -12.88
CA ALA A 208 15.04 1.52 -13.83
C ALA A 208 13.69 0.81 -14.10
N PRO A 209 12.55 1.35 -13.63
CA PRO A 209 11.28 0.65 -13.67
C PRO A 209 10.74 0.60 -15.09
N LYS A 210 10.17 -0.54 -15.48
CA LYS A 210 9.49 -0.71 -16.77
C LYS A 210 8.16 0.04 -16.80
N VAL A 211 7.51 0.20 -15.64
CA VAL A 211 6.20 0.82 -15.48
C VAL A 211 6.27 1.95 -14.46
N ARG A 212 5.59 3.05 -14.79
CA ARG A 212 5.43 4.20 -13.90
C ARG A 212 3.99 4.68 -13.89
N VAL A 213 3.59 5.34 -12.82
CA VAL A 213 2.30 6.02 -12.79
C VAL A 213 2.30 7.16 -13.79
N ASN A 214 1.29 7.19 -14.65
CA ASN A 214 1.14 8.30 -15.61
C ASN A 214 0.85 9.60 -14.86
N GLY A 215 1.55 10.66 -15.28
CA GLY A 215 1.24 12.02 -14.86
C GLY A 215 0.36 12.75 -15.90
N PRO A 216 -0.11 13.95 -15.59
CA PRO A 216 -0.80 14.77 -16.56
C PRO A 216 0.11 15.06 -17.75
N PRO A 217 -0.42 15.03 -18.98
CA PRO A 217 0.38 15.34 -20.16
C PRO A 217 0.90 16.78 -20.09
N ARG A 218 2.17 16.95 -20.42
CA ARG A 218 2.74 18.29 -20.62
C ARG A 218 2.33 18.81 -21.99
N LEU A 219 1.26 19.58 -22.03
CA LEU A 219 0.84 20.25 -23.27
C LEU A 219 1.66 21.53 -23.44
N SER A 220 2.47 21.60 -24.50
CA SER A 220 3.12 22.86 -24.89
C SER A 220 2.06 23.85 -25.37
N ARG A 221 2.18 25.09 -24.95
CA ARG A 221 1.36 26.17 -25.54
C ARG A 221 1.80 26.37 -26.99
N PRO A 222 0.85 26.51 -27.93
CA PRO A 222 1.19 26.85 -29.31
C PRO A 222 1.97 28.18 -29.35
N ALA A 223 2.90 28.30 -30.29
CA ALA A 223 3.56 29.58 -30.51
C ALA A 223 2.53 30.68 -30.85
N PRO A 224 2.77 31.94 -30.47
CA PRO A 224 1.84 33.03 -30.77
C PRO A 224 1.52 33.17 -32.27
N THR A 225 2.43 32.73 -33.13
CA THR A 225 2.30 32.74 -34.58
C THR A 225 1.74 31.45 -35.15
N ALA A 226 1.48 30.43 -34.31
CA ALA A 226 1.01 29.14 -34.79
C ALA A 226 -0.39 29.21 -35.39
N HIS A 227 -0.57 28.65 -36.57
CA HIS A 227 -1.86 28.54 -37.22
C HIS A 227 -2.39 27.11 -37.22
N LYS A 228 -3.67 26.92 -37.60
CA LYS A 228 -4.38 25.64 -37.52
C LYS A 228 -3.67 24.46 -38.18
N TYR A 229 -2.92 24.68 -39.23
CA TYR A 229 -2.22 23.62 -39.98
C TYR A 229 -0.94 23.13 -39.29
N GLU A 230 -0.37 23.91 -38.38
CA GLU A 230 0.81 23.52 -37.59
C GLU A 230 0.44 22.67 -36.35
N ARG A 231 -0.84 22.68 -35.99
CA ARG A 231 -1.33 21.92 -34.83
C ARG A 231 -1.68 20.47 -35.15
N GLY A 232 -1.64 20.09 -36.42
CA GLY A 232 -1.94 18.74 -36.89
C GLY A 232 -3.42 18.56 -37.28
N TYR A 233 -3.72 17.33 -37.72
CA TYR A 233 -5.04 16.93 -38.12
C TYR A 233 -5.48 15.69 -37.35
N ALA A 234 -6.73 15.63 -36.95
CA ALA A 234 -7.34 14.43 -36.39
C ALA A 234 -8.39 13.89 -37.35
N MET A 235 -8.22 12.67 -37.82
CA MET A 235 -9.21 11.95 -38.60
C MET A 235 -9.96 10.99 -37.67
N VAL A 236 -11.26 11.08 -37.61
CA VAL A 236 -12.11 10.19 -36.81
C VAL A 236 -12.97 9.36 -37.74
N LEU A 237 -12.70 8.05 -37.79
CA LEU A 237 -13.53 7.11 -38.54
C LEU A 237 -14.71 6.69 -37.67
N SER A 238 -15.91 6.74 -38.25
CA SER A 238 -17.16 6.37 -37.58
C SER A 238 -17.76 5.13 -38.21
N SER A 239 -18.41 4.30 -37.41
CA SER A 239 -19.28 3.23 -37.91
C SER A 239 -20.75 3.68 -37.89
N ALA A 240 -21.57 3.10 -38.72
CA ALA A 240 -23.00 3.34 -38.70
C ALA A 240 -23.67 2.91 -37.40
N HIS A 241 -23.09 1.95 -36.68
CA HIS A 241 -23.65 1.36 -35.47
C HIS A 241 -23.32 2.17 -34.19
N MET A 242 -22.26 2.98 -34.20
CA MET A 242 -21.85 3.79 -33.02
C MET A 242 -21.40 5.21 -33.42
N PRO A 243 -22.25 6.02 -34.04
CA PRO A 243 -21.84 7.36 -34.50
C PRO A 243 -21.58 8.35 -33.37
N GLY A 244 -22.20 8.13 -32.19
CA GLY A 244 -22.06 9.03 -31.04
C GLY A 244 -20.65 9.08 -30.48
N ALA A 245 -19.95 7.95 -30.38
CA ALA A 245 -18.59 7.89 -29.90
C ALA A 245 -17.61 8.64 -30.81
N ALA A 246 -17.76 8.49 -32.11
CA ALA A 246 -16.95 9.21 -33.10
C ALA A 246 -17.21 10.72 -33.06
N ALA A 247 -18.46 11.15 -32.90
CA ALA A 247 -18.81 12.55 -32.76
C ALA A 247 -18.20 13.18 -31.48
N LEU A 248 -18.21 12.44 -30.36
CA LEU A 248 -17.55 12.89 -29.11
C LEU A 248 -16.03 12.98 -29.30
N ALA A 249 -15.39 12.01 -29.93
CA ALA A 249 -13.97 12.04 -30.21
C ALA A 249 -13.58 13.23 -31.09
N ALA A 250 -14.32 13.49 -32.16
CA ALA A 250 -14.10 14.65 -33.02
C ALA A 250 -14.27 15.99 -32.28
N LYS A 251 -15.29 16.10 -31.41
CA LYS A 251 -15.48 17.28 -30.58
C LYS A 251 -14.34 17.48 -29.57
N ALA A 252 -13.85 16.38 -28.97
CA ALA A 252 -12.71 16.41 -28.06
C ALA A 252 -11.42 16.85 -28.78
N ALA A 253 -11.09 16.24 -29.92
CA ALA A 253 -9.94 16.62 -30.74
C ALA A 253 -9.97 18.12 -31.09
N ARG A 254 -11.12 18.62 -31.54
CA ARG A 254 -11.31 20.06 -31.85
C ARG A 254 -11.10 20.98 -30.63
N ARG A 255 -11.55 20.57 -29.44
CA ARG A 255 -11.31 21.33 -28.19
C ARG A 255 -9.84 21.33 -27.79
N MET A 256 -9.10 20.29 -28.13
CA MET A 256 -7.65 20.17 -27.90
C MET A 256 -6.81 20.92 -28.94
N GLY A 257 -7.44 21.47 -29.98
CA GLY A 257 -6.78 22.33 -30.95
C GLY A 257 -6.42 21.68 -32.28
N ALA A 258 -6.99 20.48 -32.57
CA ALA A 258 -6.88 19.85 -33.89
C ALA A 258 -7.91 20.46 -34.88
#